data_5f8fffae5a6652273f2def49bd666924
#
_entry.id   5f8fffae5a6652273f2def49bd666924
#
_cell.length_a   1.000
_cell.length_b   1.000
_cell.length_c   1.000
_cell.angle_alpha   90.00
_cell.angle_beta   90.00
_cell.angle_gamma   90.00
#
_symmetry.space_group_name_H-M   'P 1'
#
loop_
_entity.id
_entity.type
_entity.pdbx_description
1 polymer ?
#
loop_
_entity_poly.entity_id
_entity_poly.type
_entity_poly.pdbx_seq_one_letter_code
_entity_poly.pdbx_strand_id
1 'polypeptide(L)'
;MRNSKWNIACALVVLVFMGAADAQTLRPAPDSIEGHLAAGKNASGGRDDTPDFYGLVTALCVAPLNAPARPDAPAPRENPNRRSTYLEPKKAFDDLYWMGTPSRSTWALTTSDGIILYDTQGVYDAEDVIVGGLKKLGLDPAKVKYVLISHAHQNEVGGAKLMQERYGAHIVMGAGDWDMVDESINGFPKGKPKRDIVATDGMKITLGGRTVTTIYLMPGHTPGTIGGIFQVHDNGKPLTVAYSGGTEFNFVNDVPHFDTYLASLRKFAAIAAAAGATIIMGNQSQFDNAAWRLRMLADRRPGEPHPLDIGAAAVARYFKIEDECAQAVRLKLLAK
;
A
#
# COMPACT_ATOMS: atom_id res chain seq x y z
N MET A 1 15.80 24.71 -86.75
CA MET A 1 16.55 23.80 -85.85
C MET A 1 16.15 24.12 -84.44
N ARG A 2 15.27 23.29 -83.87
CA ARG A 2 14.70 23.51 -82.51
C ARG A 2 15.18 22.38 -81.63
N ASN A 3 16.06 22.69 -80.67
CA ASN A 3 16.47 21.76 -79.60
C ASN A 3 15.54 21.92 -78.42
N SER A 4 14.73 20.93 -78.15
CA SER A 4 13.93 20.80 -76.92
C SER A 4 14.77 20.13 -75.84
N LYS A 5 15.05 20.84 -74.73
CA LYS A 5 15.64 20.24 -73.54
C LYS A 5 14.51 19.71 -72.62
N TRP A 6 14.53 18.44 -72.40
CA TRP A 6 13.66 17.80 -71.39
C TRP A 6 14.33 17.91 -70.03
N ASN A 7 13.67 18.61 -69.10
CA ASN A 7 14.05 18.55 -67.70
C ASN A 7 13.36 17.38 -66.99
N ILE A 8 14.16 16.42 -66.60
CA ILE A 8 13.70 15.31 -65.73
C ILE A 8 13.80 15.82 -64.29
N ALA A 9 12.66 16.05 -63.65
CA ALA A 9 12.59 16.31 -62.21
C ALA A 9 12.59 14.97 -61.47
N CYS A 10 13.70 14.66 -60.79
CA CYS A 10 13.76 13.55 -59.82
C CYS A 10 12.97 13.93 -58.56
N ALA A 11 11.80 13.37 -58.38
CA ALA A 11 11.11 13.44 -57.10
C ALA A 11 11.75 12.45 -56.11
N LEU A 12 12.43 13.00 -55.10
CA LEU A 12 12.91 12.23 -53.96
C LEU A 12 11.69 11.88 -53.10
N VAL A 13 11.28 10.62 -53.11
CA VAL A 13 10.31 10.10 -52.14
C VAL A 13 11.07 9.79 -50.86
N VAL A 14 10.93 10.66 -49.84
CA VAL A 14 11.39 10.38 -48.50
C VAL A 14 10.38 9.47 -47.84
N LEU A 15 10.69 8.17 -47.80
CA LEU A 15 9.97 7.21 -46.97
C LEU A 15 10.31 7.47 -45.50
N VAL A 16 9.43 8.15 -44.81
CA VAL A 16 9.48 8.24 -43.35
C VAL A 16 9.04 6.88 -42.80
N PHE A 17 10.01 6.05 -42.41
CA PHE A 17 9.71 4.90 -41.57
C PHE A 17 9.31 5.42 -40.18
N MET A 18 8.02 5.57 -39.95
CA MET A 18 7.47 5.61 -38.60
C MET A 18 7.69 4.22 -38.01
N GLY A 19 8.74 4.07 -37.21
CA GLY A 19 8.91 2.91 -36.37
C GLY A 19 7.69 2.81 -35.45
N ALA A 20 6.85 1.80 -35.69
CA ALA A 20 5.85 1.38 -34.74
C ALA A 20 6.61 1.03 -33.48
N ALA A 21 6.44 1.83 -32.43
CA ALA A 21 6.81 1.43 -31.09
C ALA A 21 6.01 0.15 -30.81
N ASP A 22 6.68 -0.98 -30.78
CA ASP A 22 6.12 -2.25 -30.36
C ASP A 22 5.54 -2.05 -28.96
N ALA A 23 4.23 -1.82 -28.89
CA ALA A 23 3.46 -2.13 -27.72
C ALA A 23 3.60 -3.65 -27.56
N GLN A 24 4.62 -4.09 -26.82
CA GLN A 24 4.69 -5.46 -26.35
C GLN A 24 3.43 -5.68 -25.52
N THR A 25 2.38 -6.17 -26.17
CA THR A 25 1.25 -6.77 -25.49
C THR A 25 1.84 -7.85 -24.60
N LEU A 26 1.86 -7.58 -23.29
CA LEU A 26 2.30 -8.53 -22.29
C LEU A 26 1.54 -9.83 -22.55
N ARG A 27 2.24 -10.83 -23.08
CA ARG A 27 1.65 -12.17 -23.24
C ARG A 27 1.18 -12.59 -21.84
N PRO A 28 -0.02 -13.20 -21.70
CA PRO A 28 -0.45 -13.74 -20.42
C PRO A 28 0.67 -14.62 -19.88
N ALA A 29 0.97 -14.46 -18.59
CA ALA A 29 1.96 -15.33 -17.96
C ALA A 29 1.50 -16.78 -18.14
N PRO A 30 2.38 -17.70 -18.56
CA PRO A 30 2.03 -19.11 -18.59
C PRO A 30 1.63 -19.54 -17.17
N ASP A 31 0.63 -20.42 -17.04
CA ASP A 31 0.14 -20.93 -15.76
C ASP A 31 1.17 -21.89 -15.13
N SER A 32 2.30 -21.33 -14.73
CA SER A 32 3.44 -22.02 -14.10
C SER A 32 4.12 -21.09 -13.08
N ILE A 33 4.81 -21.68 -12.11
CA ILE A 33 5.56 -20.94 -11.09
C ILE A 33 6.56 -19.99 -11.74
N GLU A 34 7.33 -20.48 -12.70
CA GLU A 34 8.34 -19.71 -13.42
C GLU A 34 7.72 -18.60 -14.27
N GLY A 35 6.58 -18.87 -14.89
CA GLY A 35 5.85 -17.90 -15.69
C GLY A 35 5.34 -16.73 -14.85
N HIS A 36 4.69 -17.01 -13.74
CA HIS A 36 4.21 -16.00 -12.80
C HIS A 36 5.36 -15.21 -12.16
N LEU A 37 6.46 -15.90 -11.77
CA LEU A 37 7.65 -15.23 -11.25
C LEU A 37 8.27 -14.28 -12.29
N ALA A 38 8.34 -14.70 -13.55
CA ALA A 38 8.83 -13.85 -14.64
C ALA A 38 7.92 -12.64 -14.88
N ALA A 39 6.59 -12.84 -14.86
CA ALA A 39 5.61 -11.77 -15.02
C ALA A 39 5.69 -10.75 -13.88
N GLY A 40 5.81 -11.20 -12.63
CA GLY A 40 6.02 -10.34 -11.47
C GLY A 40 7.32 -9.52 -11.59
N LYS A 41 8.43 -10.16 -11.97
CA LYS A 41 9.71 -9.47 -12.21
C LYS A 41 9.60 -8.44 -13.33
N ASN A 42 8.96 -8.77 -14.44
CA ASN A 42 8.75 -7.84 -15.54
C ASN A 42 7.89 -6.64 -15.13
N ALA A 43 6.87 -6.86 -14.30
CA ALA A 43 6.05 -5.77 -13.76
C ALA A 43 6.81 -4.85 -12.80
N SER A 44 7.85 -5.37 -12.10
CA SER A 44 8.68 -4.57 -11.18
C SER A 44 9.74 -3.76 -11.88
N GLY A 45 10.13 -4.16 -13.10
CA GLY A 45 11.23 -3.54 -13.83
C GLY A 45 11.03 -2.04 -13.99
N GLY A 46 11.86 -1.27 -13.27
CA GLY A 46 11.96 0.16 -13.45
C GLY A 46 12.58 0.45 -14.81
N ARG A 47 11.92 1.31 -15.57
CA ARG A 47 12.62 2.15 -16.56
C ARG A 47 12.97 3.44 -15.83
N ASP A 48 13.88 4.23 -16.35
CA ASP A 48 14.42 5.45 -15.71
C ASP A 48 13.35 6.43 -15.20
N ASP A 49 12.12 6.33 -15.70
CA ASP A 49 10.97 7.19 -15.36
C ASP A 49 9.89 6.52 -14.48
N THR A 50 10.09 5.25 -14.07
CA THR A 50 9.05 4.51 -13.33
C THR A 50 9.56 3.98 -11.99
N PRO A 51 8.70 4.00 -10.95
CA PRO A 51 9.05 3.44 -9.65
C PRO A 51 9.47 1.98 -9.74
N ASP A 52 10.59 1.66 -9.11
CA ASP A 52 11.07 0.30 -8.96
C ASP A 52 10.37 -0.40 -7.80
N PHE A 53 9.75 -1.55 -8.10
CA PHE A 53 9.11 -2.43 -7.13
C PHE A 53 9.90 -3.73 -6.89
N TYR A 54 11.20 -3.72 -7.14
CA TYR A 54 12.04 -4.92 -6.99
C TYR A 54 11.99 -5.49 -5.56
N GLY A 55 11.93 -4.63 -4.56
CA GLY A 55 11.74 -5.03 -3.16
C GLY A 55 10.44 -5.79 -2.93
N LEU A 56 9.36 -5.37 -3.58
CA LEU A 56 8.06 -6.03 -3.52
C LEU A 56 8.14 -7.46 -4.11
N VAL A 57 8.74 -7.62 -5.30
CA VAL A 57 8.96 -8.96 -5.90
C VAL A 57 9.82 -9.84 -5.02
N THR A 58 10.89 -9.29 -4.44
CA THR A 58 11.74 -10.05 -3.54
C THR A 58 10.96 -10.58 -2.33
N ALA A 59 10.13 -9.74 -1.73
CA ALA A 59 9.35 -10.10 -0.55
C ALA A 59 8.21 -11.07 -0.88
N LEU A 60 7.48 -10.85 -1.97
CA LEU A 60 6.26 -11.60 -2.27
C LEU A 60 6.48 -12.84 -3.17
N CYS A 61 7.40 -12.78 -4.11
CA CYS A 61 7.69 -13.92 -4.98
C CYS A 61 8.87 -14.73 -4.46
N VAL A 62 10.05 -14.09 -4.34
CA VAL A 62 11.31 -14.82 -4.17
C VAL A 62 11.40 -15.43 -2.77
N ALA A 63 11.10 -14.66 -1.74
CA ALA A 63 11.20 -15.13 -0.35
C ALA A 63 10.22 -16.29 -0.05
N PRO A 64 8.92 -16.23 -0.37
CA PRO A 64 7.98 -17.33 -0.12
C PRO A 64 8.27 -18.57 -0.98
N LEU A 65 8.78 -18.41 -2.20
CA LEU A 65 9.15 -19.54 -3.04
C LEU A 65 10.39 -20.28 -2.54
N ASN A 66 11.28 -19.61 -1.81
CA ASN A 66 12.54 -20.18 -1.34
C ASN A 66 12.56 -20.50 0.17
N ALA A 67 11.62 -19.95 0.94
CA ALA A 67 11.56 -20.18 2.38
C ALA A 67 10.73 -21.42 2.75
N PRO A 68 11.08 -22.14 3.84
CA PRO A 68 10.13 -23.03 4.49
C PRO A 68 8.96 -22.20 5.06
N ALA A 69 7.80 -22.87 5.25
CA ALA A 69 6.67 -22.25 5.93
C ALA A 69 7.13 -21.60 7.24
N ARG A 70 6.79 -20.32 7.41
CA ARG A 70 7.13 -19.61 8.66
C ARG A 70 6.28 -20.17 9.78
N PRO A 71 6.87 -20.45 10.95
CA PRO A 71 6.07 -20.67 12.16
C PRO A 71 5.35 -19.36 12.54
N ASP A 72 4.30 -19.46 13.34
CA ASP A 72 3.54 -18.33 13.86
C ASP A 72 4.47 -17.22 14.33
N ALA A 73 4.07 -15.98 14.06
CA ALA A 73 4.86 -14.81 14.44
C ALA A 73 5.10 -14.82 15.97
N PRO A 74 6.35 -14.63 16.43
CA PRO A 74 6.62 -14.61 17.86
C PRO A 74 5.85 -13.45 18.51
N ALA A 75 5.48 -13.64 19.78
CA ALA A 75 4.86 -12.57 20.57
C ALA A 75 5.69 -11.28 20.51
N PRO A 76 5.03 -10.12 20.47
CA PRO A 76 5.72 -8.83 20.38
C PRO A 76 6.66 -8.67 21.57
N ARG A 77 7.86 -8.19 21.27
CA ARG A 77 8.89 -7.89 22.28
C ARG A 77 9.24 -6.41 22.23
N GLU A 78 9.51 -5.85 23.39
CA GLU A 78 10.08 -4.52 23.44
C GLU A 78 11.44 -4.50 22.71
N ASN A 79 11.60 -3.53 21.82
CA ASN A 79 12.90 -3.31 21.17
C ASN A 79 13.78 -2.49 22.13
N PRO A 80 14.85 -3.05 22.72
CA PRO A 80 15.72 -2.33 23.65
C PRO A 80 16.47 -1.18 22.94
N ASN A 81 16.58 -1.22 21.62
CA ASN A 81 17.24 -0.18 20.84
C ASN A 81 16.25 0.58 19.93
N ARG A 82 15.25 1.21 20.55
CA ARG A 82 14.21 2.00 19.84
C ARG A 82 14.80 3.09 18.96
N ARG A 83 15.94 3.68 19.32
CA ARG A 83 16.58 4.74 18.54
C ARG A 83 17.05 4.27 17.18
N SER A 84 17.41 3.00 17.01
CA SER A 84 17.85 2.45 15.72
C SER A 84 16.72 2.31 14.70
N THR A 85 15.47 2.27 15.15
CA THR A 85 14.28 2.15 14.29
C THR A 85 13.47 3.44 14.23
N TYR A 86 13.89 4.49 14.92
CA TYR A 86 13.21 5.77 14.90
C TYR A 86 13.42 6.49 13.57
N LEU A 87 12.33 6.96 12.98
CA LEU A 87 12.35 7.89 11.84
C LEU A 87 11.56 9.15 12.20
N GLU A 88 12.07 10.32 11.81
CA GLU A 88 11.37 11.57 12.03
C GLU A 88 10.05 11.59 11.26
N PRO A 89 8.93 11.95 11.92
CA PRO A 89 7.64 12.08 11.26
C PRO A 89 7.67 13.20 10.23
N LYS A 90 6.85 13.10 9.18
CA LYS A 90 6.88 14.01 8.04
C LYS A 90 5.47 14.41 7.62
N LYS A 91 5.32 15.67 7.24
CA LYS A 91 4.19 16.10 6.43
C LYS A 91 4.41 15.57 5.00
N ALA A 92 3.52 14.68 4.54
CA ALA A 92 3.60 14.09 3.21
C ALA A 92 2.86 14.94 2.17
N PHE A 93 1.62 15.34 2.46
CA PHE A 93 0.76 16.16 1.63
C PHE A 93 0.18 17.32 2.44
N ASP A 94 -0.62 18.18 1.85
CA ASP A 94 -1.21 19.31 2.56
C ASP A 94 -2.00 18.87 3.79
N ASP A 95 -2.64 17.71 3.71
CA ASP A 95 -3.56 17.14 4.69
C ASP A 95 -3.18 15.73 5.15
N LEU A 96 -2.06 15.16 4.68
CA LEU A 96 -1.60 13.83 5.10
C LEU A 96 -0.20 13.88 5.71
N TYR A 97 -0.04 13.17 6.81
CA TYR A 97 1.20 13.09 7.58
C TYR A 97 1.60 11.64 7.79
N TRP A 98 2.90 11.39 7.79
CA TRP A 98 3.49 10.08 8.00
C TRP A 98 4.22 10.00 9.33
N MET A 99 4.02 8.91 10.01
CA MET A 99 4.77 8.48 11.19
C MET A 99 5.08 6.99 11.03
N GLY A 100 6.25 6.56 11.43
CA GLY A 100 6.56 5.14 11.25
C GLY A 100 7.98 4.76 11.63
N THR A 101 8.28 3.52 11.27
CA THR A 101 9.60 2.91 11.36
C THR A 101 10.10 2.57 9.95
N PRO A 102 11.32 2.07 9.77
CA PRO A 102 11.81 1.65 8.45
C PRO A 102 10.92 0.61 7.75
N SER A 103 10.16 -0.18 8.50
CA SER A 103 9.33 -1.26 7.97
C SER A 103 7.83 -1.02 8.05
N ARG A 104 7.36 -0.02 8.82
CA ARG A 104 5.94 0.20 9.08
C ARG A 104 5.55 1.66 8.98
N SER A 105 4.36 1.89 8.46
CA SER A 105 3.77 3.22 8.31
C SER A 105 2.51 3.36 9.14
N THR A 106 2.34 4.53 9.75
CA THR A 106 1.08 5.06 10.23
C THR A 106 0.83 6.37 9.51
N TRP A 107 -0.36 6.56 8.98
CA TRP A 107 -0.71 7.78 8.29
C TRP A 107 -1.79 8.54 9.06
N ALA A 108 -1.67 9.86 9.11
CA ALA A 108 -2.65 10.74 9.74
C ALA A 108 -3.24 11.67 8.69
N LEU A 109 -4.51 11.48 8.35
CA LEU A 109 -5.27 12.33 7.44
C LEU A 109 -6.04 13.36 8.25
N THR A 110 -5.76 14.64 8.02
CA THR A 110 -6.39 15.76 8.74
C THR A 110 -7.62 16.27 7.98
N THR A 111 -8.63 16.69 8.75
CA THR A 111 -9.82 17.37 8.27
C THR A 111 -10.13 18.57 9.15
N SER A 112 -11.16 19.39 8.82
CA SER A 112 -11.64 20.48 9.68
C SER A 112 -12.06 20.01 11.07
N ASP A 113 -12.58 18.77 11.21
CA ASP A 113 -13.23 18.29 12.43
C ASP A 113 -12.40 17.27 13.20
N GLY A 114 -11.23 16.91 12.69
CA GLY A 114 -10.32 15.98 13.35
C GLY A 114 -9.42 15.20 12.43
N ILE A 115 -8.88 14.11 12.94
CA ILE A 115 -7.85 13.29 12.30
C ILE A 115 -8.36 11.85 12.15
N ILE A 116 -8.05 11.23 11.03
CA ILE A 116 -8.17 9.80 10.82
C ILE A 116 -6.76 9.20 10.79
N LEU A 117 -6.50 8.19 11.61
CA LEU A 117 -5.28 7.39 11.55
C LEU A 117 -5.50 6.11 10.73
N TYR A 118 -4.48 5.72 10.01
CA TYR A 118 -4.36 4.40 9.37
C TYR A 118 -3.24 3.65 10.08
N ASP A 119 -3.63 2.58 10.80
CA ASP A 119 -2.79 1.74 11.67
C ASP A 119 -2.16 2.45 12.88
N THR A 120 -1.65 1.65 13.83
CA THR A 120 -1.20 2.16 15.13
C THR A 120 0.14 1.61 15.60
N GLN A 121 0.93 1.01 14.74
CA GLN A 121 2.22 0.43 15.12
C GLN A 121 2.10 -0.70 16.16
N GLY A 122 3.25 -1.25 16.56
CA GLY A 122 3.34 -2.20 17.65
C GLY A 122 3.07 -1.56 19.03
N VAL A 123 2.64 -2.38 19.96
CA VAL A 123 2.24 -1.95 21.32
C VAL A 123 3.33 -1.20 22.09
N TYR A 124 4.58 -1.44 21.80
CA TYR A 124 5.70 -0.76 22.44
C TYR A 124 6.14 0.51 21.72
N ASP A 125 5.81 0.64 20.44
CA ASP A 125 6.21 1.78 19.61
C ASP A 125 5.13 2.86 19.53
N ALA A 126 3.87 2.52 19.79
CA ALA A 126 2.71 3.39 19.59
C ALA A 126 2.80 4.74 20.34
N GLU A 127 3.29 4.76 21.59
CA GLU A 127 3.42 5.99 22.36
C GLU A 127 4.40 6.96 21.67
N ASP A 128 5.59 6.47 21.33
CA ASP A 128 6.66 7.32 20.79
C ASP A 128 6.40 7.69 19.32
N VAL A 129 5.98 6.71 18.52
CA VAL A 129 5.80 6.90 17.07
C VAL A 129 4.52 7.67 16.77
N ILE A 130 3.38 7.32 17.41
CA ILE A 130 2.10 7.95 17.09
C ILE A 130 1.91 9.21 17.93
N VAL A 131 1.86 9.08 19.25
CA VAL A 131 1.57 10.24 20.10
C VAL A 131 2.68 11.27 20.03
N GLY A 132 3.93 10.80 20.12
CA GLY A 132 5.11 11.65 19.96
C GLY A 132 5.21 12.24 18.55
N GLY A 133 4.93 11.45 17.53
CA GLY A 133 4.95 11.86 16.13
C GLY A 133 3.90 12.93 15.81
N LEU A 134 2.64 12.73 16.24
CA LEU A 134 1.57 13.73 16.08
C LEU A 134 1.99 15.06 16.72
N LYS A 135 2.46 15.04 17.96
CA LYS A 135 2.91 16.26 18.65
C LYS A 135 4.06 16.96 17.94
N LYS A 136 5.05 16.23 17.43
CA LYS A 136 6.16 16.80 16.63
C LYS A 136 5.69 17.45 15.35
N LEU A 137 4.62 16.93 14.77
CA LEU A 137 3.99 17.49 13.56
C LEU A 137 3.05 18.67 13.86
N GLY A 138 2.92 19.06 15.15
CA GLY A 138 1.99 20.11 15.57
C GLY A 138 0.53 19.67 15.59
N LEU A 139 0.28 18.34 15.54
CA LEU A 139 -1.06 17.77 15.58
C LEU A 139 -1.43 17.35 17.01
N ASP A 140 -2.65 17.65 17.43
CA ASP A 140 -3.18 17.24 18.73
C ASP A 140 -3.71 15.80 18.67
N PRO A 141 -3.13 14.85 19.43
CA PRO A 141 -3.64 13.48 19.49
C PRO A 141 -5.11 13.38 19.94
N ALA A 142 -5.63 14.34 20.71
CA ALA A 142 -7.03 14.38 21.12
C ALA A 142 -8.00 14.71 19.96
N LYS A 143 -7.47 15.16 18.84
CA LYS A 143 -8.26 15.37 17.62
C LYS A 143 -8.40 14.10 16.77
N VAL A 144 -7.76 12.99 17.11
CA VAL A 144 -7.97 11.71 16.44
C VAL A 144 -9.39 11.22 16.73
N LYS A 145 -10.19 11.09 15.67
CA LYS A 145 -11.60 10.64 15.76
C LYS A 145 -11.77 9.19 15.36
N TYR A 146 -11.04 8.76 14.35
CA TYR A 146 -11.07 7.39 13.84
C TYR A 146 -9.67 6.84 13.69
N VAL A 147 -9.55 5.56 13.97
CA VAL A 147 -8.37 4.74 13.70
C VAL A 147 -8.83 3.57 12.83
N LEU A 148 -8.41 3.55 11.59
CA LEU A 148 -8.68 2.47 10.65
C LEU A 148 -7.53 1.46 10.76
N ILE A 149 -7.82 0.29 11.29
CA ILE A 149 -6.84 -0.79 11.41
C ILE A 149 -6.93 -1.67 10.18
N SER A 150 -5.86 -1.70 9.40
CA SER A 150 -5.77 -2.46 8.16
C SER A 150 -6.00 -3.95 8.38
N HIS A 151 -5.43 -4.49 9.46
CA HIS A 151 -5.60 -5.88 9.88
C HIS A 151 -5.12 -6.12 11.32
N ALA A 152 -5.47 -7.29 11.89
CA ALA A 152 -5.30 -7.59 13.32
C ALA A 152 -3.90 -8.03 13.75
N HIS A 153 -2.86 -7.93 12.93
CA HIS A 153 -1.51 -8.19 13.41
C HIS A 153 -1.08 -7.11 14.40
N GLN A 154 -0.30 -7.53 15.39
CA GLN A 154 0.04 -6.69 16.55
C GLN A 154 0.87 -5.46 16.22
N ASN A 155 1.53 -5.48 15.09
CA ASN A 155 2.31 -4.35 14.57
C ASN A 155 1.44 -3.31 13.84
N GLU A 156 0.18 -3.58 13.61
CA GLU A 156 -0.82 -2.64 13.07
C GLU A 156 -1.81 -2.21 14.16
N VAL A 157 -2.30 -3.15 14.98
CA VAL A 157 -3.35 -2.90 16.00
C VAL A 157 -2.80 -2.55 17.38
N GLY A 158 -1.48 -2.65 17.59
CA GLY A 158 -0.88 -2.59 18.94
C GLY A 158 -1.14 -1.31 19.73
N GLY A 159 -1.28 -0.17 19.07
CA GLY A 159 -1.61 1.12 19.69
C GLY A 159 -3.09 1.46 19.74
N ALA A 160 -3.98 0.61 19.18
CA ALA A 160 -5.41 0.91 19.08
C ALA A 160 -6.07 1.16 20.44
N LYS A 161 -5.75 0.33 21.47
CA LYS A 161 -6.22 0.53 22.83
C LYS A 161 -5.79 1.88 23.41
N LEU A 162 -4.53 2.27 23.19
CA LEU A 162 -4.02 3.57 23.61
C LEU A 162 -4.85 4.73 23.04
N MET A 163 -5.12 4.68 21.74
CA MET A 163 -5.91 5.72 21.05
C MET A 163 -7.36 5.72 21.52
N GLN A 164 -7.96 4.55 21.70
CA GLN A 164 -9.33 4.40 22.17
C GLN A 164 -9.52 4.92 23.60
N GLU A 165 -8.69 4.45 24.56
CA GLU A 165 -8.90 4.75 25.98
C GLU A 165 -8.42 6.14 26.39
N ARG A 166 -7.29 6.60 25.83
CA ARG A 166 -6.70 7.90 26.20
C ARG A 166 -7.31 9.07 25.45
N TYR A 167 -7.67 8.86 24.19
CA TYR A 167 -8.07 9.95 23.30
C TYR A 167 -9.51 9.82 22.78
N GLY A 168 -10.20 8.74 23.13
CA GLY A 168 -11.60 8.52 22.73
C GLY A 168 -11.79 8.27 21.24
N ALA A 169 -10.75 7.82 20.53
CA ALA A 169 -10.83 7.51 19.11
C ALA A 169 -11.65 6.24 18.88
N HIS A 170 -12.49 6.26 17.84
CA HIS A 170 -13.20 5.08 17.38
C HIS A 170 -12.28 4.16 16.59
N ILE A 171 -12.27 2.87 16.92
CA ILE A 171 -11.49 1.86 16.23
C ILE A 171 -12.35 1.15 15.19
N VAL A 172 -11.90 1.17 13.93
CA VAL A 172 -12.59 0.55 12.79
C VAL A 172 -11.75 -0.61 12.28
N MET A 173 -12.32 -1.81 12.22
CA MET A 173 -11.65 -3.03 11.79
C MET A 173 -12.66 -4.00 11.18
N GLY A 174 -12.23 -4.88 10.29
CA GLY A 174 -13.09 -5.93 9.74
C GLY A 174 -13.56 -6.93 10.80
N ALA A 175 -14.71 -7.56 10.58
CA ALA A 175 -15.32 -8.50 11.55
C ALA A 175 -14.36 -9.63 11.96
N GLY A 176 -13.75 -10.32 10.97
CA GLY A 176 -12.83 -11.42 11.25
C GLY A 176 -11.58 -10.99 12.02
N ASP A 177 -11.15 -9.75 11.87
CA ASP A 177 -10.01 -9.22 12.61
C ASP A 177 -10.38 -8.80 14.03
N TRP A 178 -11.59 -8.34 14.25
CA TRP A 178 -12.11 -8.19 15.60
C TRP A 178 -12.16 -9.53 16.33
N ASP A 179 -12.60 -10.61 15.65
CA ASP A 179 -12.63 -11.95 16.22
C ASP A 179 -11.20 -12.41 16.57
N MET A 180 -10.21 -12.19 15.68
CA MET A 180 -8.80 -12.47 15.97
C MET A 180 -8.28 -11.73 17.21
N VAL A 181 -8.63 -10.46 17.37
CA VAL A 181 -8.25 -9.66 18.55
C VAL A 181 -8.92 -10.23 19.81
N ASP A 182 -10.21 -10.55 19.74
CA ASP A 182 -10.98 -11.07 20.88
C ASP A 182 -10.46 -12.45 21.32
N GLU A 183 -10.04 -13.32 20.41
CA GLU A 183 -9.53 -14.67 20.69
C GLU A 183 -8.07 -14.68 21.16
N SER A 184 -7.28 -13.64 20.84
CA SER A 184 -5.85 -13.61 21.15
C SER A 184 -5.58 -13.55 22.66
N ILE A 185 -5.07 -14.61 23.24
CA ILE A 185 -4.84 -14.71 24.69
C ILE A 185 -3.56 -13.99 25.12
N ASN A 186 -2.49 -14.05 24.35
CA ASN A 186 -1.14 -13.58 24.72
C ASN A 186 -0.59 -12.45 23.85
N GLY A 187 -1.37 -11.98 22.90
CA GLY A 187 -0.91 -11.07 21.87
C GLY A 187 -0.87 -9.59 22.27
N PHE A 188 -1.47 -9.21 23.39
CA PHE A 188 -1.64 -7.81 23.78
C PHE A 188 -1.09 -7.55 25.18
N PRO A 189 0.22 -7.38 25.35
CA PRO A 189 0.84 -7.23 26.67
C PRO A 189 0.38 -5.98 27.45
N LYS A 190 -0.14 -4.96 26.74
CA LYS A 190 -0.76 -3.76 27.36
C LYS A 190 -2.31 -3.77 27.28
N GLY A 191 -2.90 -4.91 26.95
CA GLY A 191 -4.35 -5.10 26.79
C GLY A 191 -4.87 -4.80 25.40
N LYS A 192 -6.05 -5.34 25.09
CA LYS A 192 -6.74 -5.27 23.78
C LYS A 192 -7.58 -4.00 23.67
N PRO A 193 -7.77 -3.43 22.46
CA PRO A 193 -8.85 -2.48 22.24
C PRO A 193 -10.20 -3.17 22.43
N LYS A 194 -11.20 -2.42 22.88
CA LYS A 194 -12.59 -2.89 22.89
C LYS A 194 -13.16 -2.86 21.50
N ARG A 195 -13.90 -3.91 21.13
CA ARG A 195 -14.63 -3.96 19.85
C ARG A 195 -15.53 -2.73 19.72
N ASP A 196 -15.43 -2.02 18.59
CA ASP A 196 -16.11 -0.76 18.37
C ASP A 196 -16.81 -0.80 16.99
N ILE A 197 -16.25 -0.24 15.94
CA ILE A 197 -16.88 -0.20 14.63
C ILE A 197 -16.42 -1.38 13.79
N VAL A 198 -17.39 -2.17 13.30
CA VAL A 198 -17.13 -3.25 12.35
C VAL A 198 -17.22 -2.69 10.93
N ALA A 199 -16.11 -2.73 10.21
CA ALA A 199 -16.04 -2.30 8.82
C ALA A 199 -16.86 -3.22 7.91
N THR A 200 -17.55 -2.61 6.96
CA THR A 200 -18.28 -3.30 5.89
C THR A 200 -17.79 -2.85 4.52
N ASP A 201 -18.01 -3.67 3.51
CA ASP A 201 -17.56 -3.34 2.14
C ASP A 201 -18.30 -2.12 1.61
N GLY A 202 -17.57 -1.12 1.12
CA GLY A 202 -18.12 0.16 0.68
C GLY A 202 -18.48 1.14 1.82
N MET A 203 -18.13 0.82 3.08
CA MET A 203 -18.39 1.72 4.22
C MET A 203 -17.66 3.04 4.04
N LYS A 204 -18.39 4.13 4.30
CA LYS A 204 -17.86 5.49 4.20
C LYS A 204 -17.59 6.07 5.58
N ILE A 205 -16.39 6.54 5.80
CA ILE A 205 -16.05 7.36 6.97
C ILE A 205 -16.27 8.83 6.60
N THR A 206 -17.16 9.47 7.33
CA THR A 206 -17.49 10.90 7.15
C THR A 206 -16.93 11.71 8.31
N LEU A 207 -16.17 12.74 8.00
CA LEU A 207 -15.61 13.69 8.97
C LEU A 207 -15.46 15.04 8.29
N GLY A 208 -15.76 16.15 8.99
CA GLY A 208 -15.76 17.48 8.38
C GLY A 208 -16.84 17.67 7.32
N GLY A 209 -18.01 17.03 7.50
CA GLY A 209 -19.15 17.16 6.59
C GLY A 209 -19.00 16.50 5.22
N ARG A 210 -17.91 15.75 4.99
CA ARG A 210 -17.66 15.05 3.73
C ARG A 210 -17.23 13.59 3.96
N THR A 211 -17.44 12.73 2.96
CA THR A 211 -16.82 11.40 2.94
C THR A 211 -15.33 11.58 2.77
N VAL A 212 -14.54 11.07 3.72
CA VAL A 212 -13.09 11.20 3.75
C VAL A 212 -12.43 9.93 3.20
N THR A 213 -12.97 8.76 3.57
CA THR A 213 -12.45 7.47 3.16
C THR A 213 -13.60 6.52 2.85
N THR A 214 -13.49 5.75 1.77
CA THR A 214 -14.34 4.59 1.52
C THR A 214 -13.53 3.33 1.78
N ILE A 215 -14.03 2.49 2.69
CA ILE A 215 -13.40 1.24 3.12
C ILE A 215 -13.87 0.08 2.24
N TYR A 216 -12.97 -0.83 1.92
CA TYR A 216 -13.28 -2.07 1.20
C TYR A 216 -12.72 -3.27 1.95
N LEU A 217 -13.52 -4.34 2.06
CA LEU A 217 -13.06 -5.58 2.63
C LEU A 217 -12.12 -6.30 1.65
N MET A 218 -10.97 -6.70 2.16
CA MET A 218 -9.91 -7.38 1.42
C MET A 218 -9.44 -8.65 2.17
N PRO A 219 -10.36 -9.58 2.54
CA PRO A 219 -9.94 -10.78 3.26
C PRO A 219 -8.88 -11.54 2.47
N GLY A 220 -7.90 -12.09 3.17
CA GLY A 220 -6.79 -12.81 2.56
C GLY A 220 -5.52 -12.75 3.42
N HIS A 221 -4.93 -11.57 3.64
CA HIS A 221 -3.82 -11.42 4.58
C HIS A 221 -4.24 -11.79 6.01
N THR A 222 -5.40 -11.30 6.42
CA THR A 222 -6.20 -11.77 7.56
C THR A 222 -7.66 -11.88 7.14
N PRO A 223 -8.54 -12.56 7.93
CA PRO A 223 -9.97 -12.69 7.59
C PRO A 223 -10.71 -11.35 7.50
N GLY A 224 -10.25 -10.32 8.22
CA GLY A 224 -10.89 -9.01 8.28
C GLY A 224 -10.08 -7.88 7.66
N THR A 225 -9.04 -8.19 6.88
CA THR A 225 -8.22 -7.14 6.21
C THR A 225 -9.10 -6.15 5.48
N ILE A 226 -8.78 -4.85 5.62
CA ILE A 226 -9.44 -3.74 4.91
C ILE A 226 -8.44 -2.94 4.09
N GLY A 227 -8.93 -2.39 2.99
CA GLY A 227 -8.28 -1.33 2.22
C GLY A 227 -9.14 -0.08 2.18
N GLY A 228 -8.63 0.98 1.57
CA GLY A 228 -9.35 2.25 1.49
C GLY A 228 -9.02 3.06 0.25
N ILE A 229 -10.01 3.81 -0.22
CA ILE A 229 -9.83 4.84 -1.24
C ILE A 229 -10.13 6.21 -0.61
N PHE A 230 -9.19 7.15 -0.74
CA PHE A 230 -9.34 8.51 -0.24
C PHE A 230 -8.54 9.51 -1.07
N GLN A 231 -8.76 10.79 -0.83
CA GLN A 231 -8.03 11.87 -1.49
C GLN A 231 -7.08 12.57 -0.52
N VAL A 232 -5.96 13.00 -1.06
CA VAL A 232 -4.98 13.91 -0.44
C VAL A 232 -4.75 15.11 -1.35
N HIS A 233 -4.15 16.17 -0.83
CA HIS A 233 -3.91 17.38 -1.61
C HIS A 233 -2.41 17.71 -1.66
N ASP A 234 -1.93 17.98 -2.87
CA ASP A 234 -0.57 18.48 -3.13
C ASP A 234 -0.66 19.89 -3.71
N ASN A 235 -0.31 20.91 -2.91
CA ASN A 235 -0.48 22.31 -3.27
C ASN A 235 -1.93 22.61 -3.73
N GLY A 236 -2.92 22.08 -3.00
CA GLY A 236 -4.35 22.23 -3.29
C GLY A 236 -4.89 21.32 -4.40
N LYS A 237 -4.05 20.61 -5.14
CA LYS A 237 -4.47 19.66 -6.18
C LYS A 237 -4.86 18.33 -5.56
N PRO A 238 -6.08 17.81 -5.78
CA PRO A 238 -6.49 16.50 -5.27
C PRO A 238 -5.78 15.37 -6.02
N LEU A 239 -5.33 14.37 -5.27
CA LEU A 239 -4.75 13.12 -5.75
C LEU A 239 -5.45 11.96 -5.04
N THR A 240 -5.67 10.85 -5.77
CA THR A 240 -6.37 9.69 -5.23
C THR A 240 -5.39 8.63 -4.74
N VAL A 241 -5.60 8.17 -3.52
CA VAL A 241 -4.83 7.13 -2.85
C VAL A 241 -5.61 5.83 -2.85
N ALA A 242 -4.95 4.74 -3.21
CA ALA A 242 -5.34 3.38 -2.88
C ALA A 242 -4.49 2.91 -1.68
N TYR A 243 -5.13 2.68 -0.54
CA TYR A 243 -4.49 2.13 0.65
C TYR A 243 -4.73 0.61 0.70
N SER A 244 -3.66 -0.18 0.53
CA SER A 244 -3.70 -1.65 0.62
C SER A 244 -3.35 -2.09 2.03
N GLY A 245 -4.29 -2.77 2.70
CA GLY A 245 -4.16 -3.12 4.11
C GLY A 245 -3.43 -4.43 4.40
N GLY A 246 -3.12 -5.25 3.40
CA GLY A 246 -2.49 -6.56 3.64
C GLY A 246 -1.79 -7.12 2.42
N THR A 247 -0.56 -6.69 2.20
CA THR A 247 0.23 -7.05 1.01
C THR A 247 0.98 -8.38 1.18
N GLU A 248 1.52 -8.69 2.36
CA GLU A 248 2.40 -9.84 2.59
C GLU A 248 1.64 -11.18 2.68
N PHE A 249 2.24 -12.25 2.15
CA PHE A 249 1.76 -13.63 2.30
C PHE A 249 2.39 -14.26 3.54
N ASN A 250 1.82 -14.07 4.70
CA ASN A 250 2.26 -14.67 5.95
C ASN A 250 1.32 -15.79 6.47
N PHE A 251 0.28 -16.08 5.73
CA PHE A 251 -0.59 -17.23 5.94
C PHE A 251 0.01 -18.46 5.27
N VAL A 252 -0.02 -19.56 5.98
CA VAL A 252 0.79 -20.73 5.68
C VAL A 252 -0.01 -21.78 4.91
N ASN A 253 0.54 -22.27 3.78
CA ASN A 253 0.21 -23.56 3.15
C ASN A 253 -1.29 -23.82 2.90
N ASP A 254 -2.07 -22.78 2.62
CA ASP A 254 -3.53 -22.88 2.47
C ASP A 254 -3.95 -22.33 1.10
N VAL A 255 -4.22 -23.22 0.15
CA VAL A 255 -4.67 -22.85 -1.21
C VAL A 255 -5.97 -22.05 -1.20
N PRO A 256 -7.04 -22.46 -0.49
CA PRO A 256 -8.25 -21.65 -0.35
C PRO A 256 -8.00 -20.21 0.18
N HIS A 257 -7.01 -20.05 1.04
CA HIS A 257 -6.60 -18.73 1.54
C HIS A 257 -6.03 -17.84 0.41
N PHE A 258 -5.17 -18.43 -0.45
CA PHE A 258 -4.67 -17.73 -1.64
C PHE A 258 -5.79 -17.40 -2.62
N ASP A 259 -6.78 -18.27 -2.80
CA ASP A 259 -7.96 -17.98 -3.65
C ASP A 259 -8.73 -16.76 -3.12
N THR A 260 -8.93 -16.68 -1.80
CA THR A 260 -9.56 -15.54 -1.13
C THR A 260 -8.74 -14.26 -1.29
N TYR A 261 -7.43 -14.34 -1.08
CA TYR A 261 -6.50 -13.22 -1.26
C TYR A 261 -6.55 -12.67 -2.69
N LEU A 262 -6.41 -13.55 -3.70
CA LEU A 262 -6.43 -13.16 -5.10
C LEU A 262 -7.77 -12.53 -5.53
N ALA A 263 -8.89 -13.07 -5.05
CA ALA A 263 -10.21 -12.49 -5.34
C ALA A 263 -10.34 -11.07 -4.76
N SER A 264 -9.90 -10.87 -3.51
CA SER A 264 -9.90 -9.58 -2.83
C SER A 264 -8.99 -8.57 -3.50
N LEU A 265 -7.76 -8.99 -3.82
CA LEU A 265 -6.76 -8.18 -4.51
C LEU A 265 -7.27 -7.66 -5.85
N ARG A 266 -7.80 -8.57 -6.70
CA ARG A 266 -8.33 -8.21 -8.02
C ARG A 266 -9.53 -7.29 -7.94
N LYS A 267 -10.42 -7.51 -6.97
CA LYS A 267 -11.54 -6.59 -6.67
C LYS A 267 -11.00 -5.20 -6.33
N PHE A 268 -10.06 -5.10 -5.42
CA PHE A 268 -9.55 -3.81 -4.97
C PHE A 268 -8.71 -3.09 -6.03
N ALA A 269 -7.92 -3.83 -6.83
CA ALA A 269 -7.20 -3.28 -7.97
C ALA A 269 -8.15 -2.63 -9.00
N ALA A 270 -9.28 -3.28 -9.29
CA ALA A 270 -10.31 -2.72 -10.18
C ALA A 270 -10.95 -1.45 -9.58
N ILE A 271 -11.22 -1.42 -8.27
CA ILE A 271 -11.74 -0.25 -7.56
C ILE A 271 -10.73 0.90 -7.60
N ALA A 272 -9.46 0.63 -7.33
CA ALA A 272 -8.38 1.63 -7.37
C ALA A 272 -8.23 2.24 -8.77
N ALA A 273 -8.29 1.41 -9.81
CA ALA A 273 -8.25 1.85 -11.20
C ALA A 273 -9.48 2.72 -11.55
N ALA A 274 -10.68 2.30 -11.18
CA ALA A 274 -11.92 3.05 -11.41
C ALA A 274 -11.94 4.39 -10.66
N ALA A 275 -11.31 4.46 -9.48
CA ALA A 275 -11.16 5.68 -8.71
C ALA A 275 -10.05 6.61 -9.26
N GLY A 276 -9.27 6.18 -10.25
CA GLY A 276 -8.14 6.92 -10.79
C GLY A 276 -7.00 7.08 -9.80
N ALA A 277 -6.73 6.06 -8.97
CA ALA A 277 -5.66 6.11 -7.99
C ALA A 277 -4.29 6.24 -8.67
N THR A 278 -3.52 7.24 -8.24
CA THR A 278 -2.14 7.48 -8.70
C THR A 278 -1.12 7.29 -7.59
N ILE A 279 -1.60 7.04 -6.38
CA ILE A 279 -0.78 6.80 -5.19
C ILE A 279 -1.18 5.43 -4.62
N ILE A 280 -0.18 4.60 -4.35
CA ILE A 280 -0.33 3.38 -3.53
C ILE A 280 0.27 3.65 -2.16
N MET A 281 -0.46 3.31 -1.12
CA MET A 281 -0.01 3.34 0.27
C MET A 281 -0.31 2.02 0.94
N GLY A 282 0.56 1.62 1.85
CA GLY A 282 0.39 0.45 2.68
C GLY A 282 0.75 0.75 4.13
N ASN A 283 0.55 -0.24 4.95
CA ASN A 283 0.94 -0.27 6.36
C ASN A 283 2.43 -0.63 6.55
N GLN A 284 3.07 -1.15 5.50
CA GLN A 284 4.47 -1.56 5.54
C GLN A 284 5.29 -0.77 4.51
N SER A 285 6.09 0.17 5.00
CA SER A 285 6.90 1.09 4.18
C SER A 285 7.90 0.40 3.26
N GLN A 286 8.18 -0.86 3.48
CA GLN A 286 9.05 -1.66 2.60
C GLN A 286 8.37 -2.07 1.28
N PHE A 287 7.03 -2.06 1.22
CA PHE A 287 6.30 -2.47 0.01
C PHE A 287 5.95 -1.27 -0.88
N ASP A 288 5.59 -0.13 -0.29
CA ASP A 288 5.26 1.10 -1.01
C ASP A 288 6.43 2.08 -1.12
N ASN A 289 7.58 1.76 -0.51
CA ASN A 289 8.77 2.60 -0.42
C ASN A 289 8.50 3.98 0.24
N ALA A 290 7.47 4.10 1.08
CA ALA A 290 7.04 5.38 1.65
C ALA A 290 8.18 6.13 2.37
N ALA A 291 8.91 5.45 3.25
CA ALA A 291 10.02 6.08 4.00
C ALA A 291 11.12 6.62 3.09
N TRP A 292 11.40 5.98 1.96
CA TRP A 292 12.38 6.43 0.98
C TRP A 292 11.83 7.59 0.15
N ARG A 293 10.61 7.50 -0.35
CA ARG A 293 9.94 8.55 -1.15
C ARG A 293 9.78 9.84 -0.36
N LEU A 294 9.47 9.74 0.94
CA LEU A 294 9.37 10.89 1.83
C LEU A 294 10.73 11.56 2.11
N ARG A 295 11.85 10.86 1.94
CA ARG A 295 13.17 11.51 1.96
C ARG A 295 13.38 12.37 0.71
N MET A 296 12.99 11.86 -0.46
CA MET A 296 13.06 12.63 -1.72
C MET A 296 12.20 13.89 -1.71
N LEU A 297 11.13 13.91 -0.90
CA LEU A 297 10.26 15.07 -0.78
C LEU A 297 11.00 16.32 -0.26
N ALA A 298 12.05 16.14 0.53
CA ALA A 298 12.87 17.25 1.05
C ALA A 298 13.65 17.98 -0.05
N ASP A 299 13.97 17.28 -1.14
CA ASP A 299 14.75 17.81 -2.27
C ASP A 299 13.86 18.21 -3.46
N ARG A 300 12.53 18.06 -3.33
CA ARG A 300 11.55 18.35 -4.39
C ARG A 300 11.51 19.83 -4.71
N ARG A 301 11.66 20.17 -5.98
CA ARG A 301 11.57 21.55 -6.47
C ARG A 301 10.12 21.93 -6.81
N PRO A 302 9.78 23.22 -6.82
CA PRO A 302 8.48 23.69 -7.31
C PRO A 302 8.19 23.20 -8.72
N GLY A 303 7.01 22.61 -8.93
CA GLY A 303 6.59 22.07 -10.24
C GLY A 303 6.99 20.62 -10.52
N GLU A 304 7.88 20.01 -9.73
CA GLU A 304 8.20 18.60 -9.86
C GLU A 304 7.04 17.72 -9.32
N PRO A 305 6.82 16.53 -9.91
CA PRO A 305 5.83 15.57 -9.39
C PRO A 305 6.09 15.22 -7.93
N HIS A 306 5.01 14.93 -7.20
CA HIS A 306 5.15 14.46 -5.82
C HIS A 306 5.76 13.05 -5.80
N PRO A 307 6.79 12.74 -4.97
CA PRO A 307 7.44 11.42 -4.98
C PRO A 307 6.52 10.24 -4.68
N LEU A 308 5.41 10.46 -3.98
CA LEU A 308 4.38 9.44 -3.72
C LEU A 308 3.33 9.36 -4.84
N ASP A 309 3.22 10.35 -5.73
CA ASP A 309 2.36 10.30 -6.92
C ASP A 309 3.08 9.55 -8.04
N ILE A 310 2.94 8.24 -8.04
CA ILE A 310 3.65 7.33 -8.95
C ILE A 310 2.90 7.10 -10.26
N GLY A 311 1.69 7.64 -10.37
CA GLY A 311 0.82 7.49 -11.54
C GLY A 311 0.05 6.17 -11.57
N ALA A 312 -1.10 6.21 -12.25
CA ALA A 312 -2.04 5.07 -12.32
C ALA A 312 -1.40 3.79 -12.90
N ALA A 313 -0.53 3.92 -13.89
CA ALA A 313 0.17 2.77 -14.48
C ALA A 313 1.09 2.07 -13.46
N ALA A 314 1.75 2.81 -12.57
CA ALA A 314 2.58 2.22 -11.54
C ALA A 314 1.74 1.57 -10.44
N VAL A 315 0.61 2.17 -10.05
CA VAL A 315 -0.36 1.55 -9.13
C VAL A 315 -0.87 0.22 -9.69
N ALA A 316 -1.22 0.17 -10.99
CA ALA A 316 -1.64 -1.06 -11.64
C ALA A 316 -0.54 -2.14 -11.65
N ARG A 317 0.74 -1.76 -11.85
CA ARG A 317 1.87 -2.70 -11.78
C ARG A 317 2.08 -3.23 -10.37
N TYR A 318 1.88 -2.41 -9.35
CA TYR A 318 1.95 -2.86 -7.95
C TYR A 318 1.00 -4.02 -7.70
N PHE A 319 -0.29 -3.87 -8.01
CA PHE A 319 -1.29 -4.94 -7.87
C PHE A 319 -1.01 -6.15 -8.76
N LYS A 320 -0.46 -5.92 -9.96
CA LYS A 320 -0.05 -7.02 -10.83
C LYS A 320 1.09 -7.86 -10.22
N ILE A 321 2.05 -7.25 -9.57
CA ILE A 321 3.13 -7.97 -8.86
C ILE A 321 2.53 -8.83 -7.75
N GLU A 322 1.64 -8.27 -6.95
CA GLU A 322 0.96 -9.02 -5.87
C GLU A 322 0.19 -10.23 -6.43
N ASP A 323 -0.59 -10.03 -7.52
CA ASP A 323 -1.34 -11.11 -8.18
C ASP A 323 -0.42 -12.22 -8.70
N GLU A 324 0.59 -11.86 -9.48
CA GLU A 324 1.51 -12.83 -10.09
C GLU A 324 2.30 -13.60 -9.01
N CYS A 325 2.77 -12.90 -7.98
CA CYS A 325 3.49 -13.54 -6.87
C CYS A 325 2.58 -14.48 -6.06
N ALA A 326 1.33 -14.08 -5.81
CA ALA A 326 0.36 -14.92 -5.11
C ALA A 326 0.05 -16.19 -5.92
N GLN A 327 -0.12 -16.09 -7.24
CA GLN A 327 -0.33 -17.23 -8.12
C GLN A 327 0.87 -18.19 -8.13
N ALA A 328 2.11 -17.67 -8.22
CA ALA A 328 3.31 -18.49 -8.15
C ALA A 328 3.40 -19.30 -6.85
N VAL A 329 3.13 -18.66 -5.70
CA VAL A 329 3.17 -19.34 -4.40
C VAL A 329 2.03 -20.34 -4.27
N ARG A 330 0.83 -19.98 -4.73
CA ARG A 330 -0.34 -20.90 -4.76
C ARG A 330 -0.05 -22.16 -5.58
N LEU A 331 0.53 -22.03 -6.77
CA LEU A 331 0.92 -23.19 -7.60
C LEU A 331 1.97 -24.07 -6.92
N LYS A 332 2.94 -23.47 -6.23
CA LYS A 332 3.90 -24.23 -5.41
C LYS A 332 3.22 -25.08 -4.33
N LEU A 333 2.13 -24.58 -3.74
CA LEU A 333 1.37 -25.33 -2.74
C LEU A 333 0.58 -26.50 -3.37
N LEU A 334 0.02 -26.29 -4.57
CA LEU A 334 -0.69 -27.34 -5.30
C LEU A 334 0.23 -28.46 -5.81
N ALA A 335 1.51 -28.19 -5.99
CA ALA A 335 2.49 -29.18 -6.45
C ALA A 335 3.06 -30.06 -5.34
N LYS A 336 2.67 -29.85 -4.08
CA LYS A 336 3.04 -30.67 -2.91
C LYS A 336 2.00 -31.75 -2.64
#